data_da41e52576c5ffa7475803df57c4420b
#
_entry.id   da41e52576c5ffa7475803df57c4420b
#
_cell.length_a   1.000
_cell.length_b   1.000
_cell.length_c   1.000
_cell.angle_alpha   90.00
_cell.angle_beta   90.00
_cell.angle_gamma   90.00
#
_symmetry.space_group_name_H-M   'P 1'
#
loop_
_entity.id
_entity.type
_entity.pdbx_description
1 polymer ?
#
loop_
_entity_poly.entity_id
_entity_poly.type
_entity_poly.pdbx_seq_one_letter_code
_entity_poly.pdbx_strand_id
1 'polypeptide(L)'
;MQIKEITPSEYKVPKRYWRGVTVGDFVLLSGTAGIDPETDTVLSTIEEQAEMVFQRIVRSLKVAGTSPEYVIRRTTYLVDPEKNIRVVGEIEKKYLPYPKASSTVGVTALARSGMLIEVDVMAIKPPKRKPAPRKQRQSGRSHR
;
A
#
# COMPACT_ATOMS: atom_id res chain seq x y z
N MET A 1 -13.65 -16.83 8.58
CA MET A 1 -12.78 -15.89 7.82
C MET A 1 -11.57 -15.57 8.70
N GLN A 2 -10.37 -15.71 8.20
CA GLN A 2 -9.15 -15.55 8.98
C GLN A 2 -8.50 -14.20 8.68
N ILE A 3 -8.15 -13.45 9.75
CA ILE A 3 -7.34 -12.23 9.66
C ILE A 3 -5.88 -12.63 9.73
N LYS A 4 -5.08 -12.19 8.76
CA LYS A 4 -3.64 -12.45 8.71
C LYS A 4 -2.87 -11.14 8.78
N GLU A 5 -1.81 -11.13 9.58
CA GLU A 5 -0.90 -10.00 9.68
C GLU A 5 -0.11 -9.77 8.39
N ILE A 6 0.10 -8.50 8.07
CA ILE A 6 1.05 -8.03 7.05
C ILE A 6 2.08 -7.17 7.76
N THR A 7 3.35 -7.61 7.75
CA THR A 7 4.45 -6.79 8.24
C THR A 7 5.72 -7.17 7.48
N PRO A 8 6.33 -6.24 6.74
CA PRO A 8 7.65 -6.48 6.17
C PRO A 8 8.66 -6.83 7.28
N SER A 9 9.44 -7.87 7.07
CA SER A 9 10.34 -8.42 8.11
C SER A 9 11.41 -7.44 8.58
N GLU A 10 11.78 -6.49 7.72
CA GLU A 10 12.76 -5.43 8.00
C GLU A 10 12.20 -4.25 8.80
N TYR A 11 10.89 -4.17 8.99
CA TYR A 11 10.27 -3.05 9.71
C TYR A 11 10.16 -3.34 11.21
N LYS A 12 10.37 -2.29 12.02
CA LYS A 12 10.02 -2.35 13.42
C LYS A 12 8.50 -2.39 13.57
N VAL A 13 8.01 -3.42 14.23
CA VAL A 13 6.57 -3.59 14.46
C VAL A 13 6.15 -2.75 15.65
N PRO A 14 5.18 -1.82 15.51
CA PRO A 14 4.59 -1.14 16.64
C PRO A 14 3.91 -2.15 17.57
N LYS A 15 4.10 -2.02 18.87
CA LYS A 15 3.54 -2.95 19.88
C LYS A 15 2.01 -3.00 19.90
N ARG A 16 1.34 -1.98 19.35
CA ARG A 16 -0.13 -1.82 19.43
C ARG A 16 -0.88 -2.24 18.19
N TYR A 17 -0.23 -2.35 17.04
CA TYR A 17 -0.89 -2.70 15.77
C TYR A 17 0.10 -3.27 14.76
N TRP A 18 -0.43 -4.00 13.81
CA TRP A 18 0.31 -4.52 12.66
C TRP A 18 0.41 -3.47 11.54
N ARG A 19 1.32 -3.65 10.61
CA ARG A 19 1.44 -2.76 9.45
C ARG A 19 0.27 -2.89 8.47
N GLY A 20 -0.44 -3.98 8.55
CA GLY A 20 -1.65 -4.22 7.80
C GLY A 20 -2.21 -5.60 8.08
N VAL A 21 -3.34 -5.88 7.47
CA VAL A 21 -4.02 -7.17 7.56
C VAL A 21 -4.57 -7.60 6.20
N THR A 22 -4.67 -8.90 5.99
CA THR A 22 -5.50 -9.47 4.92
C THR A 22 -6.71 -10.15 5.51
N VAL A 23 -7.86 -9.94 4.88
CA VAL A 23 -9.13 -10.60 5.21
C VAL A 23 -9.76 -11.05 3.89
N GLY A 24 -9.77 -12.34 3.61
CA GLY A 24 -10.15 -12.83 2.29
C GLY A 24 -9.28 -12.22 1.20
N ASP A 25 -9.90 -11.58 0.22
CA ASP A 25 -9.20 -10.88 -0.87
C ASP A 25 -8.88 -9.40 -0.54
N PHE A 26 -9.33 -8.90 0.59
CA PHE A 26 -9.05 -7.53 1.01
C PHE A 26 -7.69 -7.40 1.71
N VAL A 27 -7.02 -6.31 1.40
CA VAL A 27 -5.75 -5.91 2.01
C VAL A 27 -5.96 -4.51 2.60
N LEU A 28 -5.79 -4.39 3.90
CA LEU A 28 -5.93 -3.13 4.62
C LEU A 28 -4.58 -2.78 5.25
N LEU A 29 -4.00 -1.68 4.85
CA LEU A 29 -2.79 -1.16 5.48
C LEU A 29 -3.14 -0.17 6.58
N SER A 30 -2.42 -0.26 7.68
CA SER A 30 -2.43 0.75 8.72
C SER A 30 -1.91 2.07 8.19
N GLY A 31 -2.26 3.18 8.82
CA GLY A 31 -1.73 4.49 8.51
C GLY A 31 -0.19 4.45 8.43
N THR A 32 0.35 4.95 7.33
CA THR A 32 1.79 4.94 7.05
C THR A 32 2.29 6.38 7.04
N ALA A 33 3.21 6.67 7.93
CA ALA A 33 3.85 7.98 8.08
C ALA A 33 5.27 8.00 7.50
N GLY A 34 5.81 9.20 7.32
CA GLY A 34 7.18 9.43 6.84
C GLY A 34 8.23 9.16 7.91
N ILE A 35 8.24 7.93 8.41
CA ILE A 35 9.16 7.45 9.43
C ILE A 35 10.10 6.43 8.80
N ASP A 36 11.39 6.60 9.02
CA ASP A 36 12.38 5.60 8.63
C ASP A 36 12.14 4.31 9.45
N PRO A 37 11.84 3.18 8.79
CA PRO A 37 11.52 1.95 9.50
C PRO A 37 12.72 1.28 10.20
N GLU A 38 13.94 1.67 9.86
CA GLU A 38 15.15 1.14 10.50
C GLU A 38 15.52 1.92 11.78
N THR A 39 15.38 3.25 11.75
CA THR A 39 15.78 4.12 12.85
C THR A 39 14.62 4.61 13.71
N ASP A 40 13.38 4.41 13.26
CA ASP A 40 12.17 4.94 13.89
C ASP A 40 12.17 6.48 14.00
N THR A 41 12.81 7.15 13.05
CA THR A 41 12.96 8.61 13.01
C THR A 41 11.98 9.22 12.03
N VAL A 42 11.27 10.28 12.43
CA VAL A 42 10.45 11.09 11.52
C VAL A 42 11.37 11.88 10.61
N LEU A 43 11.19 11.75 9.29
CA LEU A 43 12.00 12.47 8.31
C LEU A 43 11.66 13.97 8.30
N SER A 44 12.58 14.80 7.81
CA SER A 44 12.55 16.24 8.07
C SER A 44 11.61 17.03 7.16
N THR A 45 11.51 16.64 5.87
CA THR A 45 10.78 17.41 4.85
C THR A 45 9.55 16.68 4.36
N ILE A 46 8.60 17.42 3.81
CA ILE A 46 7.40 16.80 3.20
C ILE A 46 7.78 15.86 2.04
N GLU A 47 8.78 16.23 1.25
CA GLU A 47 9.28 15.42 0.14
C GLU A 47 9.84 14.08 0.64
N GLU A 48 10.72 14.11 1.63
CA GLU A 48 11.29 12.91 2.24
C GLU A 48 10.22 12.03 2.88
N GLN A 49 9.29 12.66 3.61
CA GLN A 49 8.20 11.94 4.25
C GLN A 49 7.27 11.28 3.22
N ALA A 50 6.87 11.99 2.17
CA ALA A 50 5.99 11.45 1.14
C ALA A 50 6.66 10.29 0.37
N GLU A 51 7.92 10.44 -0.02
CA GLU A 51 8.69 9.35 -0.66
C GLU A 51 8.72 8.10 0.24
N MET A 52 9.04 8.28 1.52
CA MET A 52 9.08 7.17 2.48
C MET A 52 7.71 6.52 2.67
N VAL A 53 6.64 7.30 2.78
CA VAL A 53 5.27 6.80 2.92
C VAL A 53 4.92 5.87 1.76
N PHE A 54 5.11 6.32 0.53
CA PHE A 54 4.72 5.53 -0.64
C PHE A 54 5.63 4.33 -0.89
N GLN A 55 6.91 4.43 -0.62
CA GLN A 55 7.82 3.28 -0.63
C GLN A 55 7.38 2.19 0.36
N ARG A 56 7.04 2.59 1.58
CA ARG A 56 6.54 1.66 2.61
C ARG A 56 5.20 1.04 2.24
N ILE A 57 4.30 1.80 1.63
CA ILE A 57 3.02 1.28 1.12
C ILE A 57 3.27 0.22 0.06
N VAL A 58 4.07 0.51 -0.96
CA VAL A 58 4.39 -0.43 -2.03
C VAL A 58 5.05 -1.71 -1.48
N ARG A 59 5.96 -1.56 -0.52
CA ARG A 59 6.60 -2.70 0.14
C ARG A 59 5.60 -3.58 0.90
N SER A 60 4.68 -2.97 1.64
CA SER A 60 3.65 -3.69 2.38
C SER A 60 2.65 -4.39 1.46
N LEU A 61 2.27 -3.77 0.35
CA LEU A 61 1.42 -4.39 -0.69
C LEU A 61 2.08 -5.64 -1.27
N LYS A 62 3.38 -5.58 -1.54
CA LYS A 62 4.13 -6.73 -2.05
C LYS A 62 4.14 -7.89 -1.07
N VAL A 63 4.38 -7.64 0.21
CA VAL A 63 4.31 -8.65 1.28
C VAL A 63 2.91 -9.25 1.38
N ALA A 64 1.87 -8.45 1.18
CA ALA A 64 0.48 -8.91 1.16
C ALA A 64 0.10 -9.73 -0.08
N GLY A 65 0.96 -9.82 -1.09
CA GLY A 65 0.68 -10.54 -2.34
C GLY A 65 -0.17 -9.74 -3.33
N THR A 66 -0.09 -8.42 -3.29
CA THR A 66 -0.76 -7.50 -4.22
C THR A 66 0.20 -6.42 -4.72
N SER A 67 -0.32 -5.42 -5.42
CA SER A 67 0.48 -4.37 -6.04
C SER A 67 -0.31 -3.05 -6.15
N PRO A 68 0.34 -1.92 -6.48
CA PRO A 68 -0.30 -0.62 -6.59
C PRO A 68 -1.53 -0.55 -7.49
N GLU A 69 -1.57 -1.31 -8.59
CA GLU A 69 -2.71 -1.33 -9.51
C GLU A 69 -4.00 -1.86 -8.88
N TYR A 70 -3.89 -2.62 -7.79
CA TYR A 70 -5.03 -3.17 -7.05
C TYR A 70 -5.44 -2.36 -5.84
N VAL A 71 -4.86 -1.18 -5.64
CA VAL A 71 -5.31 -0.23 -4.63
C VAL A 71 -6.67 0.32 -5.05
N ILE A 72 -7.67 0.13 -4.18
CA ILE A 72 -9.04 0.57 -4.45
C ILE A 72 -9.41 1.84 -3.69
N ARG A 73 -8.74 2.12 -2.58
CA ARG A 73 -8.94 3.33 -1.80
C ARG A 73 -7.66 3.78 -1.14
N ARG A 74 -7.47 5.10 -1.09
CA ARG A 74 -6.46 5.72 -0.25
C ARG A 74 -7.04 6.95 0.46
N THR A 75 -6.63 7.15 1.71
CA THR A 75 -6.91 8.37 2.47
C THR A 75 -5.59 9.00 2.89
N THR A 76 -5.41 10.27 2.55
CA THR A 76 -4.24 11.04 2.95
C THR A 76 -4.62 12.07 4.00
N TYR A 77 -3.93 12.05 5.13
CA TYR A 77 -4.00 13.05 6.17
C TYR A 77 -2.78 13.96 6.05
N LEU A 78 -3.01 15.25 5.92
CA LEU A 78 -1.96 16.19 5.52
C LEU A 78 -1.96 17.45 6.39
N VAL A 79 -0.84 17.73 7.00
CA VAL A 79 -0.60 19.02 7.69
C VAL A 79 -0.33 20.08 6.63
N ASP A 80 -0.85 21.29 6.81
CA ASP A 80 -0.73 22.39 5.86
C ASP A 80 -1.07 21.97 4.40
N PRO A 81 -2.30 21.52 4.11
CA PRO A 81 -2.63 20.98 2.79
C PRO A 81 -2.43 22.00 1.66
N GLU A 82 -2.68 23.29 1.87
CA GLU A 82 -2.44 24.31 0.84
C GLU A 82 -0.98 24.34 0.38
N LYS A 83 -0.05 24.17 1.32
CA LYS A 83 1.39 24.15 1.04
C LYS A 83 1.85 22.81 0.46
N ASN A 84 1.31 21.70 0.92
CA ASN A 84 1.90 20.38 0.75
C ASN A 84 1.20 19.48 -0.27
N ILE A 85 -0.08 19.75 -0.60
CA ILE A 85 -0.89 18.83 -1.41
C ILE A 85 -0.32 18.59 -2.82
N ARG A 86 0.27 19.60 -3.43
CA ARG A 86 0.83 19.51 -4.79
C ARG A 86 2.04 18.58 -4.82
N VAL A 87 2.97 18.78 -3.93
CA VAL A 87 4.19 17.95 -3.81
C VAL A 87 3.83 16.50 -3.52
N VAL A 88 2.93 16.27 -2.57
CA VAL A 88 2.45 14.92 -2.24
C VAL A 88 1.80 14.26 -3.44
N GLY A 89 0.94 14.96 -4.18
CA GLY A 89 0.28 14.43 -5.36
C GLY A 89 1.26 14.04 -6.48
N GLU A 90 2.31 14.82 -6.71
CA GLU A 90 3.33 14.50 -7.70
C GLU A 90 4.17 13.27 -7.31
N ILE A 91 4.49 13.14 -6.03
CA ILE A 91 5.21 11.96 -5.52
C ILE A 91 4.30 10.73 -5.57
N GLU A 92 3.03 10.85 -5.16
CA GLU A 92 2.07 9.74 -5.22
C GLU A 92 1.96 9.13 -6.62
N LYS A 93 1.94 9.95 -7.67
CA LYS A 93 1.85 9.49 -9.07
C LYS A 93 2.96 8.53 -9.48
N LYS A 94 4.12 8.60 -8.86
CA LYS A 94 5.25 7.68 -9.15
C LYS A 94 4.97 6.27 -8.62
N TYR A 95 4.21 6.15 -7.54
CA TYR A 95 4.00 4.90 -6.80
C TYR A 95 2.61 4.32 -6.99
N LEU A 96 1.59 5.18 -7.02
CA LEU A 96 0.18 4.83 -7.13
C LEU A 96 -0.50 5.57 -8.30
N PRO A 97 -0.04 5.35 -9.55
CA PRO A 97 -0.57 6.10 -10.71
C PRO A 97 -1.96 5.66 -11.16
N TYR A 98 -2.51 4.60 -10.56
CA TYR A 98 -3.75 3.96 -10.99
C TYR A 98 -4.98 4.62 -10.37
N PRO A 99 -6.15 4.58 -11.06
CA PRO A 99 -7.41 5.09 -10.52
C PRO A 99 -7.82 4.37 -9.23
N LYS A 100 -8.30 5.14 -8.26
CA LYS A 100 -8.77 4.65 -6.97
C LYS A 100 -9.73 5.65 -6.35
N ALA A 101 -10.56 5.19 -5.42
CA ALA A 101 -11.29 6.10 -4.56
C ALA A 101 -10.30 6.81 -3.61
N SER A 102 -10.42 8.10 -3.44
CA SER A 102 -9.47 8.85 -2.63
C SER A 102 -10.11 9.99 -1.86
N SER A 103 -9.56 10.26 -0.69
CA SER A 103 -9.83 11.45 0.10
C SER A 103 -8.52 12.04 0.59
N THR A 104 -8.44 13.38 0.61
CA THR A 104 -7.35 14.08 1.27
C THR A 104 -7.95 14.99 2.33
N VAL A 105 -7.47 14.85 3.57
CA VAL A 105 -7.98 15.55 4.74
C VAL A 105 -6.87 16.39 5.33
N GLY A 106 -7.12 17.70 5.48
CA GLY A 106 -6.24 18.60 6.23
C GLY A 106 -6.39 18.33 7.73
N VAL A 107 -5.27 18.21 8.44
CA VAL A 107 -5.23 18.00 9.89
C VAL A 107 -4.30 19.03 10.53
N THR A 108 -4.56 19.36 11.80
CA THR A 108 -3.72 20.30 12.55
C THR A 108 -2.42 19.67 13.03
N ALA A 109 -2.44 18.38 13.32
CA ALA A 109 -1.29 17.58 13.74
C ALA A 109 -1.53 16.11 13.49
N LEU A 110 -0.47 15.35 13.46
CA LEU A 110 -0.45 13.89 13.45
C LEU A 110 0.10 13.35 14.77
N ALA A 111 0.18 12.02 14.91
CA ALA A 111 0.44 11.37 16.19
C ALA A 111 1.81 11.68 16.80
N ARG A 112 2.82 12.00 15.99
CA ARG A 112 4.15 12.35 16.46
C ARG A 112 4.57 13.72 15.94
N SER A 113 5.33 14.44 16.76
CA SER A 113 5.89 15.73 16.38
C SER A 113 6.70 15.63 15.08
N GLY A 114 6.50 16.58 14.18
CA GLY A 114 7.20 16.62 12.88
C GLY A 114 6.57 15.80 11.78
N MET A 115 5.61 14.91 12.06
CA MET A 115 4.85 14.22 11.02
C MET A 115 3.99 15.21 10.25
N LEU A 116 4.12 15.20 8.92
CA LEU A 116 3.39 16.10 8.00
C LEU A 116 2.37 15.36 7.15
N ILE A 117 2.54 14.07 6.97
CA ILE A 117 1.69 13.21 6.13
C ILE A 117 1.51 11.83 6.77
N GLU A 118 0.31 11.30 6.64
CA GLU A 118 -0.01 9.91 6.90
C GLU A 118 -1.00 9.42 5.85
N VAL A 119 -0.82 8.21 5.35
CA VAL A 119 -1.67 7.61 4.32
C VAL A 119 -2.11 6.23 4.74
N ASP A 120 -3.40 5.94 4.67
CA ASP A 120 -3.91 4.58 4.72
C ASP A 120 -4.40 4.11 3.35
N VAL A 121 -4.35 2.82 3.14
CA VAL A 121 -4.65 2.19 1.85
C VAL A 121 -5.47 0.94 2.05
N MET A 122 -6.46 0.76 1.18
CA MET A 122 -7.18 -0.48 0.99
C MET A 122 -6.90 -0.99 -0.43
N ALA A 123 -6.58 -2.26 -0.55
CA ALA A 123 -6.36 -2.94 -1.81
C ALA A 123 -7.09 -4.28 -1.86
N ILE A 124 -7.10 -4.89 -3.02
CA ILE A 124 -7.56 -6.27 -3.19
C ILE A 124 -6.40 -7.13 -3.72
N LYS A 125 -6.48 -8.43 -3.50
CA LYS A 125 -5.56 -9.36 -4.14
C LYS A 125 -5.89 -9.47 -5.63
N PRO A 126 -4.89 -9.68 -6.51
CA PRO A 126 -5.15 -9.90 -7.91
C PRO A 126 -6.04 -11.12 -8.12
N PRO A 127 -6.91 -11.13 -9.15
CA PRO A 127 -7.74 -12.28 -9.46
C PRO A 127 -6.87 -13.51 -9.73
N LYS A 128 -7.30 -14.67 -9.23
CA LYS A 128 -6.64 -15.94 -9.54
C LYS A 128 -6.71 -16.18 -11.04
N ARG A 129 -5.56 -16.42 -11.70
CA ARG A 129 -5.54 -16.84 -13.11
C ARG A 129 -6.30 -18.14 -13.24
N LYS A 130 -7.33 -18.19 -14.10
CA LYS A 130 -7.94 -19.46 -14.49
C LYS A 130 -6.85 -20.33 -15.12
N PRO A 131 -6.73 -21.62 -14.76
CA PRO A 131 -5.79 -22.51 -15.43
C PRO A 131 -6.11 -22.52 -16.93
N ALA A 132 -5.07 -22.45 -17.74
CA ALA A 132 -5.23 -22.56 -19.20
C ALA A 132 -5.97 -23.86 -19.54
N PRO A 133 -6.91 -23.85 -20.52
CA PRO A 133 -7.62 -25.06 -20.92
C PRO A 133 -6.58 -26.13 -21.31
N ARG A 134 -6.68 -27.31 -20.69
CA ARG A 134 -5.85 -28.45 -21.07
C ARG A 134 -6.02 -28.69 -22.58
N LYS A 135 -4.94 -28.56 -23.33
CA LYS A 135 -4.92 -29.01 -24.71
C LYS A 135 -5.32 -30.51 -24.72
N GLN A 136 -6.49 -30.81 -25.25
CA GLN A 136 -6.86 -32.20 -25.51
C GLN A 136 -5.79 -32.79 -26.45
N ARG A 137 -5.09 -33.82 -25.97
CA ARG A 137 -4.25 -34.64 -26.84
C ARG A 137 -5.19 -35.27 -27.86
N GLN A 138 -5.12 -34.83 -29.11
CA GLN A 138 -5.70 -35.58 -30.21
C GLN A 138 -5.00 -36.93 -30.25
N SER A 139 -5.72 -37.98 -29.84
CA SER A 139 -5.32 -39.34 -30.06
C SER A 139 -5.41 -39.60 -31.57
N GLY A 140 -4.26 -39.64 -32.22
CA GLY A 140 -4.19 -40.07 -33.62
C GLY A 140 -4.72 -41.47 -33.75
N ARG A 141 -5.88 -41.63 -34.37
CA ARG A 141 -6.32 -42.93 -34.91
C ARG A 141 -5.52 -43.17 -36.17
N SER A 142 -4.52 -44.02 -36.05
CA SER A 142 -3.91 -44.70 -37.20
C SER A 142 -4.92 -45.66 -37.76
N HIS A 143 -5.38 -45.44 -39.01
CA HIS A 143 -6.06 -46.45 -39.77
C HIS A 143 -5.00 -47.12 -40.64
N ARG A 144 -4.89 -48.41 -40.43
CA ARG A 144 -4.26 -49.33 -41.38
C ARG A 144 -5.35 -49.82 -42.35
#